data_01ad3a046fcd12a9b8ca4c61d284f22a
#
_entry.id   01ad3a046fcd12a9b8ca4c61d284f22a
#
_cell.length_a   1.000
_cell.length_b   1.000
_cell.length_c   1.000
_cell.angle_alpha   90.00
_cell.angle_beta   90.00
_cell.angle_gamma   90.00
#
_symmetry.space_group_name_H-M   'P 1'
#
loop_
_entity.id
_entity.type
_entity.pdbx_description
1 polymer ?
#
loop_
_entity_poly.entity_id
_entity_poly.type
_entity_poly.pdbx_seq_one_letter_code
_entity_poly.pdbx_strand_id
1 'polypeptide(L)'
;MTRNFAKQILLIAAFFLIATASEAQYQWNSDSAYRAGAENTGRIWGYVFGDFYYKSKADSLNRGGNNQYTGIPKNRNAFAFRRLYLGYDFNFNKSFSSELLLAAEDNFPAGNPPSTATTGASGDLTSNGKETFFIKLANVRWKNIVKGTDLVVGEQVTPSFAALTEKVWNYRSVERTISDILRTPSYDMGAGLNGKYAKGNFGYNLLVANGSSDKPASTSFKWFYGDVWAMFLDKHLIVDVYADYQRLNWQTGYHHDRQMLKGFVAYSSSPITVGVEGFVNNIRADTKATKIGGGSDTIATKANGVAFFVHGDIVTNKLRFFARVDLYNPNSKVDNSKYTAYSGISSPNGYMTPGYKMTFSPSTGAAATATSTGDPTSKNTFFTAGLDFMPFKDIHFEPNVWYEHYASQLTSTGKQADADVVWRMTFFFVFGKHYSNTYTQL
;
A
#
# COMPACT_ATOMS: atom_id res chain seq x y z
N MET A 1 -8.74 -24.00 -29.13
CA MET A 1 -8.13 -23.82 -27.81
C MET A 1 -9.09 -23.36 -26.70
N THR A 2 -10.20 -22.70 -27.01
CA THR A 2 -11.18 -22.16 -26.07
C THR A 2 -12.06 -23.19 -25.33
N ARG A 3 -12.27 -24.37 -25.91
CA ARG A 3 -13.19 -25.36 -25.33
C ARG A 3 -12.60 -26.21 -24.18
N ASN A 4 -11.28 -26.30 -24.10
CA ASN A 4 -10.60 -27.02 -23.01
C ASN A 4 -10.38 -26.10 -21.76
N PHE A 5 -10.28 -24.81 -21.95
CA PHE A 5 -10.11 -23.83 -20.85
C PHE A 5 -11.40 -23.70 -20.02
N ALA A 6 -12.55 -23.68 -20.67
CA ALA A 6 -13.85 -23.64 -19.98
C ALA A 6 -14.12 -24.93 -19.17
N LYS A 7 -13.67 -26.10 -19.64
CA LYS A 7 -13.78 -27.35 -18.87
C LYS A 7 -12.86 -27.37 -17.64
N GLN A 8 -11.70 -26.77 -17.71
CA GLN A 8 -10.79 -26.67 -16.57
C GLN A 8 -11.31 -25.70 -15.49
N ILE A 9 -11.93 -24.61 -15.88
CA ILE A 9 -12.59 -23.66 -14.94
C ILE A 9 -13.78 -24.33 -14.26
N LEU A 10 -14.59 -25.13 -15.00
CA LEU A 10 -15.71 -25.89 -14.44
C LEU A 10 -15.25 -26.99 -13.46
N LEU A 11 -14.12 -27.64 -13.71
CA LEU A 11 -13.54 -28.64 -12.80
C LEU A 11 -13.01 -28.01 -11.52
N ILE A 12 -12.41 -26.82 -11.59
CA ILE A 12 -11.96 -26.05 -10.43
C ILE A 12 -13.18 -25.57 -9.62
N ALA A 13 -14.22 -25.10 -10.27
CA ALA A 13 -15.47 -24.68 -9.60
C ALA A 13 -16.20 -25.88 -8.94
N ALA A 14 -16.15 -27.08 -9.55
CA ALA A 14 -16.75 -28.29 -8.98
C ALA A 14 -15.98 -28.81 -7.74
N PHE A 15 -14.68 -28.61 -7.68
CA PHE A 15 -13.86 -29.00 -6.52
C PHE A 15 -14.17 -28.19 -5.26
N PHE A 16 -14.66 -26.94 -5.42
CA PHE A 16 -15.04 -26.06 -4.31
C PHE A 16 -16.44 -26.34 -3.73
N LEU A 17 -17.26 -27.16 -4.36
CA LEU A 17 -18.64 -27.46 -3.90
C LEU A 17 -18.74 -28.61 -2.90
N ILE A 18 -17.65 -29.31 -2.55
CA ILE A 18 -17.68 -30.54 -1.71
C ILE A 18 -17.12 -30.31 -0.30
N ALA A 19 -16.73 -29.12 0.10
CA ALA A 19 -16.24 -28.86 1.44
C ALA A 19 -17.41 -28.70 2.44
N THR A 20 -17.84 -29.82 3.05
CA THR A 20 -18.70 -29.78 4.24
C THR A 20 -17.90 -29.26 5.43
N ALA A 21 -18.43 -28.22 6.07
CA ALA A 21 -17.84 -27.59 7.24
C ALA A 21 -17.68 -28.56 8.41
N SER A 22 -16.44 -28.79 8.83
CA SER A 22 -16.17 -29.29 10.18
C SER A 22 -15.72 -28.11 11.05
N GLU A 23 -16.51 -27.76 12.05
CA GLU A 23 -16.15 -26.74 13.02
C GLU A 23 -15.15 -27.32 14.04
N ALA A 24 -13.87 -27.05 13.83
CA ALA A 24 -12.84 -27.25 14.85
C ALA A 24 -12.42 -25.88 15.40
N GLN A 25 -13.05 -25.42 16.45
CA GLN A 25 -12.61 -24.24 17.21
C GLN A 25 -11.43 -24.60 18.10
N TYR A 26 -10.24 -24.19 17.69
CA TYR A 26 -9.09 -24.15 18.59
C TYR A 26 -9.12 -22.82 19.37
N GLN A 27 -9.64 -22.85 20.61
CA GLN A 27 -9.58 -21.71 21.54
C GLN A 27 -8.27 -21.73 22.31
N TRP A 28 -7.41 -20.77 22.05
CA TRP A 28 -6.29 -20.47 22.95
C TRP A 28 -6.84 -19.65 24.14
N ASN A 29 -6.83 -20.23 25.36
CA ASN A 29 -7.30 -19.55 26.56
C ASN A 29 -6.59 -18.21 26.85
N SER A 30 -5.38 -18.01 26.35
CA SER A 30 -4.63 -16.75 26.47
C SER A 30 -5.25 -15.58 25.68
N ASP A 31 -5.90 -15.84 24.53
CA ASP A 31 -6.50 -14.79 23.71
C ASP A 31 -7.72 -14.16 24.40
N SER A 32 -8.55 -14.96 25.09
CA SER A 32 -9.71 -14.45 25.83
C SER A 32 -9.30 -13.56 27.01
N ALA A 33 -8.27 -13.94 27.77
CA ALA A 33 -7.73 -13.13 28.85
C ALA A 33 -7.10 -11.82 28.36
N TYR A 34 -6.36 -11.87 27.26
CA TYR A 34 -5.80 -10.68 26.61
C TYR A 34 -6.91 -9.71 26.16
N ARG A 35 -7.94 -10.20 25.47
CA ARG A 35 -9.09 -9.41 25.01
C ARG A 35 -9.90 -8.81 26.16
N ALA A 36 -9.98 -9.50 27.28
CA ALA A 36 -10.58 -8.97 28.48
C ALA A 36 -9.73 -7.89 29.18
N GLY A 37 -8.51 -7.61 28.67
CA GLY A 37 -7.59 -6.62 29.24
C GLY A 37 -6.90 -7.06 30.51
N ALA A 38 -6.82 -8.38 30.76
CA ALA A 38 -6.13 -8.93 31.92
C ALA A 38 -4.63 -8.55 31.88
N GLU A 39 -4.07 -8.29 33.06
CA GLU A 39 -2.67 -7.95 33.23
C GLU A 39 -1.76 -9.17 32.99
N ASN A 40 -0.54 -8.91 32.53
CA ASN A 40 0.48 -9.91 32.20
C ASN A 40 -0.05 -11.00 31.22
N THR A 41 -0.83 -10.58 30.24
CA THR A 41 -1.36 -11.46 29.21
C THR A 41 -0.94 -11.04 27.84
N GLY A 42 -0.70 -12.02 26.96
CA GLY A 42 -0.33 -11.75 25.57
C GLY A 42 -1.06 -12.67 24.61
N ARG A 43 -1.01 -12.31 23.33
CA ARG A 43 -1.51 -13.15 22.25
C ARG A 43 -0.58 -13.13 21.05
N ILE A 44 -0.46 -14.27 20.40
CA ILE A 44 0.17 -14.39 19.08
C ILE A 44 -0.92 -14.29 18.01
N TRP A 45 -0.64 -13.57 16.96
CA TRP A 45 -1.53 -13.45 15.81
C TRP A 45 -0.72 -13.31 14.52
N GLY A 46 -1.35 -13.50 13.39
CA GLY A 46 -0.70 -13.27 12.12
C GLY A 46 -1.64 -13.44 10.94
N TYR A 47 -1.14 -13.06 9.78
CA TYR A 47 -1.81 -13.29 8.52
C TYR A 47 -0.81 -13.45 7.39
N VAL A 48 -1.21 -14.20 6.38
CA VAL A 48 -0.36 -14.57 5.26
C VAL A 48 -1.17 -14.43 3.98
N PHE A 49 -0.55 -13.90 2.94
CA PHE A 49 -1.11 -13.94 1.60
C PHE A 49 -0.05 -14.04 0.51
N GLY A 50 -0.47 -14.65 -0.58
CA GLY A 50 0.32 -14.84 -1.79
C GLY A 50 -0.58 -15.12 -2.98
N ASP A 51 0.02 -15.28 -4.13
CA ASP A 51 -0.71 -15.44 -5.39
C ASP A 51 -0.17 -16.63 -6.20
N PHE A 52 -1.05 -17.30 -6.94
CA PHE A 52 -0.67 -17.81 -8.24
C PHE A 52 -1.03 -16.75 -9.27
N TYR A 53 -0.08 -16.31 -10.08
CA TYR A 53 -0.32 -15.28 -11.08
C TYR A 53 0.05 -15.72 -12.50
N TYR A 54 -0.62 -15.11 -13.50
CA TYR A 54 -0.28 -15.18 -14.90
C TYR A 54 -0.34 -13.80 -15.54
N LYS A 55 0.80 -13.31 -16.05
CA LYS A 55 0.89 -12.00 -16.72
C LYS A 55 0.59 -12.15 -18.20
N SER A 56 -0.61 -11.78 -18.61
CA SER A 56 -1.08 -11.92 -20.00
C SER A 56 -0.64 -10.76 -20.89
N LYS A 57 -0.37 -9.58 -20.33
CA LYS A 57 0.15 -8.40 -21.02
C LYS A 57 1.20 -7.71 -20.16
N ALA A 58 2.25 -7.18 -20.79
CA ALA A 58 3.32 -6.45 -20.13
C ALA A 58 3.57 -5.11 -20.84
N ASP A 59 3.64 -4.03 -20.06
CA ASP A 59 4.14 -2.75 -20.55
C ASP A 59 5.63 -2.88 -20.87
N SER A 60 5.98 -2.78 -22.15
CA SER A 60 7.37 -2.96 -22.60
C SER A 60 8.31 -1.81 -22.21
N LEU A 61 7.77 -0.70 -21.70
CA LEU A 61 8.53 0.41 -21.14
C LEU A 61 8.71 0.33 -19.61
N ASN A 62 8.12 -0.68 -18.96
CA ASN A 62 8.21 -0.89 -17.51
C ASN A 62 7.90 0.37 -16.70
N ARG A 63 6.82 1.08 -17.02
CA ARG A 63 6.49 2.39 -16.42
C ARG A 63 5.90 2.32 -15.01
N GLY A 64 5.55 1.13 -14.54
CA GLY A 64 4.81 0.91 -13.30
C GLY A 64 5.52 1.29 -11.99
N GLY A 65 6.81 1.55 -11.99
CA GLY A 65 7.58 2.05 -10.83
C GLY A 65 7.45 1.22 -9.55
N ASN A 66 6.41 1.48 -8.79
CA ASN A 66 6.12 0.81 -7.52
C ASN A 66 5.19 -0.40 -7.64
N ASN A 67 4.81 -0.77 -8.86
CA ASN A 67 3.99 -1.90 -9.16
C ASN A 67 4.79 -3.21 -9.01
N GLN A 68 4.29 -4.12 -8.22
CA GLN A 68 4.94 -5.42 -7.94
C GLN A 68 5.05 -6.35 -9.16
N TYR A 69 4.35 -6.07 -10.25
CA TYR A 69 4.41 -6.84 -11.49
C TYR A 69 5.18 -6.13 -12.61
N THR A 70 5.75 -4.96 -12.35
CA THR A 70 6.64 -4.26 -13.29
C THR A 70 7.88 -5.10 -13.54
N GLY A 71 8.30 -5.17 -14.80
CA GLY A 71 9.48 -5.94 -15.21
C GLY A 71 9.25 -7.45 -15.34
N ILE A 72 8.09 -7.99 -14.92
CA ILE A 72 7.73 -9.38 -15.19
C ILE A 72 7.41 -9.52 -16.67
N PRO A 73 8.04 -10.46 -17.39
CA PRO A 73 7.75 -10.68 -18.81
C PRO A 73 6.31 -11.15 -19.05
N LYS A 74 5.78 -10.82 -20.22
CA LYS A 74 4.53 -11.40 -20.72
C LYS A 74 4.60 -12.93 -20.75
N ASN A 75 3.49 -13.59 -20.46
CA ASN A 75 3.29 -15.03 -20.39
C ASN A 75 3.98 -15.72 -19.21
N ARG A 76 4.60 -14.98 -18.31
CA ARG A 76 5.14 -15.55 -17.07
C ARG A 76 4.02 -15.87 -16.10
N ASN A 77 4.17 -17.00 -15.41
CA ASN A 77 3.34 -17.39 -14.28
C ASN A 77 4.21 -17.94 -13.16
N ALA A 78 3.77 -17.81 -11.92
CA ALA A 78 4.41 -18.40 -10.78
C ALA A 78 3.46 -18.43 -9.56
N PHE A 79 3.78 -19.26 -8.58
CA PHE A 79 3.37 -19.06 -7.22
C PHE A 79 4.31 -18.02 -6.60
N ALA A 80 3.76 -16.97 -6.02
CA ALA A 80 4.52 -15.92 -5.35
C ALA A 80 4.00 -15.78 -3.93
N PHE A 81 4.90 -15.88 -2.98
CA PHE A 81 4.64 -15.47 -1.61
C PHE A 81 4.74 -13.96 -1.56
N ARG A 82 3.76 -13.28 -0.95
CA ARG A 82 3.75 -11.83 -0.94
C ARG A 82 4.04 -11.25 0.43
N ARG A 83 3.35 -11.73 1.44
CA ARG A 83 3.52 -11.23 2.80
C ARG A 83 3.18 -12.27 3.85
N LEU A 84 3.98 -12.28 4.89
CA LEU A 84 3.70 -12.96 6.14
C LEU A 84 3.91 -11.98 7.29
N TYR A 85 2.94 -11.89 8.17
CA TYR A 85 3.00 -11.10 9.38
C TYR A 85 2.83 -11.99 10.59
N LEU A 86 3.74 -11.85 11.56
CA LEU A 86 3.70 -12.54 12.84
C LEU A 86 3.74 -11.51 13.96
N GLY A 87 2.65 -11.33 14.65
CA GLY A 87 2.47 -10.32 15.68
C GLY A 87 2.37 -10.92 17.07
N TYR A 88 2.84 -10.16 18.06
CA TYR A 88 2.65 -10.44 19.47
C TYR A 88 2.20 -9.18 20.17
N ASP A 89 1.00 -9.22 20.74
CA ASP A 89 0.45 -8.15 21.58
C ASP A 89 0.58 -8.56 23.05
N PHE A 90 0.92 -7.61 23.95
CA PHE A 90 1.07 -7.85 25.37
C PHE A 90 0.49 -6.73 26.23
N ASN A 91 -0.31 -7.08 27.23
CA ASN A 91 -0.79 -6.19 28.28
C ASN A 91 0.09 -6.33 29.51
N PHE A 92 0.90 -5.32 29.84
CA PHE A 92 1.65 -5.28 31.10
C PHE A 92 0.70 -5.07 32.29
N ASN A 93 -0.18 -4.08 32.14
CA ASN A 93 -1.21 -3.74 33.13
C ASN A 93 -2.32 -2.93 32.43
N LYS A 94 -3.24 -2.35 33.20
CA LYS A 94 -4.36 -1.54 32.68
C LYS A 94 -3.89 -0.30 31.89
N SER A 95 -2.73 0.23 32.24
CA SER A 95 -2.19 1.48 31.63
C SER A 95 -1.21 1.24 30.51
N PHE A 96 -0.53 0.10 30.45
CA PHE A 96 0.54 -0.15 29.48
C PHE A 96 0.30 -1.43 28.69
N SER A 97 0.52 -1.33 27.38
CA SER A 97 0.59 -2.46 26.47
C SER A 97 1.70 -2.29 25.44
N SER A 98 2.08 -3.37 24.78
CA SER A 98 3.03 -3.33 23.67
C SER A 98 2.52 -4.13 22.48
N GLU A 99 3.05 -3.81 21.32
CA GLU A 99 2.84 -4.55 20.08
C GLU A 99 4.20 -4.79 19.41
N LEU A 100 4.46 -6.03 19.03
CA LEU A 100 5.59 -6.43 18.20
C LEU A 100 5.03 -7.07 16.94
N LEU A 101 5.49 -6.63 15.76
CA LEU A 101 5.15 -7.22 14.48
C LEU A 101 6.42 -7.52 13.69
N LEU A 102 6.62 -8.78 13.36
CA LEU A 102 7.60 -9.24 12.38
C LEU A 102 6.91 -9.40 11.04
N ALA A 103 7.56 -8.95 9.98
CA ALA A 103 7.06 -9.06 8.62
C ALA A 103 8.09 -9.69 7.70
N ALA A 104 7.65 -10.58 6.81
CA ALA A 104 8.35 -10.97 5.61
C ALA A 104 7.52 -10.48 4.43
N GLU A 105 8.11 -9.64 3.59
CA GLU A 105 7.41 -9.00 2.47
C GLU A 105 8.19 -9.16 1.17
N ASP A 106 7.56 -9.74 0.16
CA ASP A 106 8.07 -9.71 -1.20
C ASP A 106 7.61 -8.42 -1.89
N ASN A 107 8.49 -7.45 -1.96
CA ASN A 107 8.28 -6.18 -2.65
C ASN A 107 9.00 -6.14 -4.01
N PHE A 108 9.58 -7.25 -4.45
CA PHE A 108 10.28 -7.31 -5.71
C PHE A 108 9.35 -7.67 -6.86
N PRO A 109 9.56 -7.07 -8.04
CA PRO A 109 9.02 -7.61 -9.26
C PRO A 109 9.54 -9.03 -9.41
N ALA A 110 8.67 -10.03 -9.45
CA ALA A 110 9.03 -11.45 -9.53
C ALA A 110 9.85 -11.85 -10.79
N GLY A 111 10.33 -10.86 -11.55
CA GLY A 111 11.16 -11.03 -12.73
C GLY A 111 12.65 -10.77 -12.56
N ASN A 112 13.02 -10.09 -11.48
CA ASN A 112 14.42 -9.79 -11.17
C ASN A 112 14.78 -10.38 -9.81
N PRO A 113 15.21 -11.64 -9.73
CA PRO A 113 15.93 -12.04 -8.54
C PRO A 113 17.14 -11.11 -8.43
N PRO A 114 17.44 -10.57 -7.25
CA PRO A 114 18.61 -9.71 -7.08
C PRO A 114 19.85 -10.53 -7.36
N SER A 115 20.34 -10.47 -8.59
CA SER A 115 21.60 -11.11 -8.95
C SER A 115 22.80 -10.42 -8.31
N THR A 116 22.59 -9.22 -7.76
CA THR A 116 23.59 -8.44 -7.03
C THR A 116 22.88 -7.39 -6.17
N ALA A 117 22.36 -7.80 -5.02
CA ALA A 117 21.75 -6.89 -4.06
C ALA A 117 22.82 -6.11 -3.28
N THR A 118 23.57 -5.25 -3.96
CA THR A 118 24.51 -4.35 -3.29
C THR A 118 24.03 -2.92 -3.21
N THR A 119 22.91 -2.55 -3.83
CA THR A 119 22.46 -1.17 -3.79
C THR A 119 20.94 -1.06 -3.73
N GLY A 120 20.41 -0.81 -2.52
CA GLY A 120 19.27 0.06 -2.34
C GLY A 120 17.92 -0.33 -2.92
N ALA A 121 17.68 -1.58 -3.26
CA ALA A 121 16.31 -2.04 -3.40
C ALA A 121 15.68 -2.02 -2.01
N SER A 122 14.65 -1.22 -1.83
CA SER A 122 13.87 -1.18 -0.60
C SER A 122 13.00 -2.42 -0.50
N GLY A 123 13.59 -3.57 -0.41
CA GLY A 123 12.95 -4.83 -0.22
C GLY A 123 13.58 -5.55 0.94
N ASP A 124 12.81 -6.38 1.54
CA ASP A 124 13.06 -7.09 2.77
C ASP A 124 13.82 -8.39 2.52
N LEU A 125 14.64 -8.41 1.46
CA LEU A 125 15.41 -9.58 1.11
C LEU A 125 16.71 -9.66 1.87
N THR A 126 17.03 -10.87 2.23
CA THR A 126 18.33 -11.24 2.77
C THR A 126 19.43 -11.19 1.75
N SER A 127 20.65 -11.28 2.27
CA SER A 127 21.90 -11.46 1.52
C SER A 127 21.88 -12.63 0.52
N ASN A 128 20.95 -13.58 0.63
CA ASN A 128 20.90 -14.79 -0.20
C ASN A 128 19.64 -14.89 -1.06
N GLY A 129 18.85 -13.83 -1.20
CA GLY A 129 17.59 -13.85 -1.96
C GLY A 129 16.48 -14.68 -1.34
N LYS A 130 16.62 -15.07 -0.08
CA LYS A 130 15.57 -15.74 0.69
C LYS A 130 14.69 -14.72 1.38
N GLU A 131 13.43 -15.06 1.58
CA GLU A 131 12.52 -14.26 2.42
C GLU A 131 13.00 -14.24 3.86
N THR A 132 13.03 -13.06 4.47
CA THR A 132 13.38 -12.86 5.87
C THR A 132 12.40 -12.00 6.58
N PHE A 133 12.40 -12.16 7.90
CA PHE A 133 11.68 -11.27 8.79
C PHE A 133 12.49 -10.01 9.09
N PHE A 134 11.77 -8.89 9.14
CA PHE A 134 12.23 -7.63 9.71
C PHE A 134 11.23 -7.16 10.77
N ILE A 135 11.65 -6.21 11.60
CA ILE A 135 10.77 -5.60 12.61
C ILE A 135 9.94 -4.53 11.92
N LYS A 136 8.63 -4.72 11.89
CA LYS A 136 7.69 -3.77 11.30
C LYS A 136 6.99 -2.89 12.34
N LEU A 137 6.71 -3.44 13.51
CA LEU A 137 6.25 -2.70 14.68
C LEU A 137 7.02 -3.15 15.92
N ALA A 138 7.37 -2.20 16.75
CA ALA A 138 7.90 -2.43 18.09
C ALA A 138 7.62 -1.19 18.92
N ASN A 139 6.51 -1.19 19.67
CA ASN A 139 6.08 -0.02 20.41
C ASN A 139 5.51 -0.36 21.79
N VAL A 140 5.51 0.67 22.64
CA VAL A 140 4.82 0.69 23.92
C VAL A 140 3.73 1.75 23.86
N ARG A 141 2.55 1.39 24.31
CA ARG A 141 1.37 2.25 24.43
C ARG A 141 1.08 2.54 25.88
N TRP A 142 1.07 3.83 26.25
CA TRP A 142 0.53 4.31 27.52
C TRP A 142 -0.91 4.74 27.31
N LYS A 143 -1.82 3.93 27.80
CA LYS A 143 -3.27 4.11 27.62
C LYS A 143 -3.79 5.24 28.50
N ASN A 144 -4.67 6.07 27.94
CA ASN A 144 -5.36 7.15 28.67
C ASN A 144 -4.40 8.10 29.42
N ILE A 145 -3.27 8.49 28.81
CA ILE A 145 -2.39 9.52 29.37
C ILE A 145 -3.17 10.82 29.67
N VAL A 146 -4.13 11.12 28.80
CA VAL A 146 -5.28 11.99 29.05
C VAL A 146 -6.51 11.21 28.65
N LYS A 147 -7.64 11.42 29.32
CA LYS A 147 -8.88 10.68 29.06
C LYS A 147 -9.22 10.61 27.57
N GLY A 148 -9.26 9.40 27.02
CA GLY A 148 -9.54 9.14 25.61
C GLY A 148 -8.34 9.29 24.67
N THR A 149 -7.14 9.55 25.19
CA THR A 149 -5.91 9.68 24.38
C THR A 149 -4.81 8.78 24.91
N ASP A 150 -4.20 8.01 24.04
CA ASP A 150 -3.03 7.18 24.30
C ASP A 150 -1.77 7.82 23.75
N LEU A 151 -0.65 7.65 24.45
CA LEU A 151 0.69 7.91 23.92
C LEU A 151 1.30 6.60 23.43
N VAL A 152 1.81 6.60 22.20
CA VAL A 152 2.53 5.45 21.62
C VAL A 152 3.95 5.86 21.29
N VAL A 153 4.94 5.07 21.72
CA VAL A 153 6.36 5.35 21.47
C VAL A 153 7.01 4.11 20.89
N GLY A 154 7.74 4.28 19.82
CA GLY A 154 8.43 3.21 19.10
C GLY A 154 8.07 3.17 17.62
N GLU A 155 8.39 2.04 16.97
CA GLU A 155 7.99 1.77 15.59
C GLU A 155 6.49 1.52 15.54
N GLN A 156 5.76 2.37 14.84
CA GLN A 156 4.31 2.37 14.86
C GLN A 156 3.70 2.68 13.50
N VAL A 157 2.44 2.35 13.33
CA VAL A 157 1.67 2.66 12.13
C VAL A 157 1.54 4.17 11.95
N THR A 158 1.75 4.66 10.73
CA THR A 158 1.53 6.08 10.42
C THR A 158 0.04 6.37 10.22
N PRO A 159 -0.43 7.58 10.53
CA PRO A 159 -1.82 7.96 10.35
C PRO A 159 -2.30 7.87 8.88
N SER A 160 -1.39 8.05 7.91
CA SER A 160 -1.74 8.07 6.50
C SER A 160 -2.30 6.74 5.97
N PHE A 161 -1.91 5.65 6.60
CA PHE A 161 -2.05 4.32 6.05
C PHE A 161 -3.19 3.52 6.68
N ALA A 162 -3.05 3.23 7.95
CA ALA A 162 -3.79 2.13 8.54
C ALA A 162 -4.95 2.58 9.41
N ALA A 163 -5.14 3.89 9.60
CA ALA A 163 -6.16 4.34 10.52
C ALA A 163 -7.55 3.93 10.03
N LEU A 164 -7.92 4.30 8.83
CA LEU A 164 -9.27 4.02 8.31
C LEU A 164 -9.29 3.44 6.90
N THR A 165 -8.66 4.09 5.91
CA THR A 165 -8.84 3.75 4.50
C THR A 165 -8.52 2.28 4.21
N GLU A 166 -7.39 1.79 4.73
CA GLU A 166 -6.97 0.40 4.54
C GLU A 166 -7.96 -0.60 5.16
N LYS A 167 -8.46 -0.29 6.36
CA LYS A 167 -9.44 -1.14 7.03
C LYS A 167 -10.77 -1.16 6.31
N VAL A 168 -11.18 -0.03 5.71
CA VAL A 168 -12.43 0.08 4.97
C VAL A 168 -12.31 -0.60 3.61
N TRP A 169 -11.19 -0.44 2.90
CA TRP A 169 -10.91 -1.17 1.67
C TRP A 169 -10.88 -2.68 1.89
N ASN A 170 -10.24 -3.14 2.95
CA ASN A 170 -10.23 -4.53 3.45
C ASN A 170 -9.65 -5.60 2.51
N TYR A 171 -9.12 -5.25 1.36
CA TYR A 171 -8.49 -6.16 0.38
C TYR A 171 -7.01 -5.84 0.18
N ARG A 172 -6.28 -5.66 1.30
CA ARG A 172 -4.82 -5.53 1.28
C ARG A 172 -4.13 -6.75 0.66
N SER A 173 -4.73 -7.93 0.79
CA SER A 173 -4.31 -9.16 0.10
C SER A 173 -4.28 -9.01 -1.41
N VAL A 174 -5.19 -8.21 -1.97
CA VAL A 174 -5.24 -7.88 -3.39
C VAL A 174 -4.32 -6.72 -3.72
N GLU A 175 -4.52 -5.55 -3.10
CA GLU A 175 -3.65 -4.39 -3.27
C GLU A 175 -3.84 -3.38 -2.13
N ARG A 176 -2.75 -2.70 -1.75
CA ARG A 176 -2.73 -1.61 -0.78
C ARG A 176 -3.55 -0.40 -1.28
N THR A 177 -3.88 0.54 -0.41
CA THR A 177 -4.52 1.80 -0.83
C THR A 177 -3.59 2.62 -1.73
N ILE A 178 -4.16 3.51 -2.56
CA ILE A 178 -3.38 4.29 -3.52
C ILE A 178 -2.34 5.18 -2.83
N SER A 179 -2.65 5.75 -1.68
CA SER A 179 -1.71 6.59 -0.94
C SER A 179 -0.57 5.78 -0.32
N ASP A 180 -0.82 4.56 0.14
CA ASP A 180 0.20 3.67 0.69
C ASP A 180 1.18 3.18 -0.40
N ILE A 181 0.66 2.77 -1.56
CA ILE A 181 1.52 2.31 -2.66
C ILE A 181 2.44 3.42 -3.14
N LEU A 182 1.92 4.63 -3.26
CA LEU A 182 2.55 5.62 -4.11
C LEU A 182 3.34 6.68 -3.36
N ARG A 183 3.03 6.98 -2.08
CA ARG A 183 3.62 8.19 -1.51
C ARG A 183 3.90 8.23 -0.01
N THR A 184 3.41 7.31 0.80
CA THR A 184 3.56 7.42 2.25
C THR A 184 4.17 6.17 2.87
N PRO A 185 5.04 6.30 3.88
CA PRO A 185 5.46 5.16 4.67
C PRO A 185 4.29 4.66 5.52
N SER A 186 4.11 3.34 5.56
CA SER A 186 3.06 2.71 6.35
C SER A 186 3.40 2.70 7.86
N TYR A 187 4.67 2.75 8.18
CA TYR A 187 5.24 2.61 9.54
C TYR A 187 6.40 3.56 9.70
N ASP A 188 6.61 4.07 10.92
CA ASP A 188 7.75 4.97 11.22
C ASP A 188 8.07 4.96 12.72
N MET A 189 9.33 5.12 13.06
CA MET A 189 9.83 5.21 14.44
C MET A 189 9.63 6.60 15.02
N GLY A 190 8.81 6.70 16.06
CA GLY A 190 8.53 8.00 16.65
C GLY A 190 7.71 7.96 17.94
N ALA A 191 7.08 9.10 18.24
CA ALA A 191 6.13 9.26 19.34
C ALA A 191 4.84 9.89 18.83
N GLY A 192 3.70 9.28 19.16
CA GLY A 192 2.39 9.69 18.66
C GLY A 192 1.30 9.70 19.72
N LEU A 193 0.29 10.52 19.50
CA LEU A 193 -0.94 10.57 20.27
C LEU A 193 -2.10 10.02 19.45
N ASN A 194 -2.81 9.07 20.01
CA ASN A 194 -4.01 8.48 19.42
C ASN A 194 -5.21 8.81 20.28
N GLY A 195 -6.07 9.73 19.82
CA GLY A 195 -7.28 10.12 20.53
C GLY A 195 -8.53 9.46 19.98
N LYS A 196 -9.44 9.05 20.87
CA LYS A 196 -10.73 8.46 20.50
C LYS A 196 -11.81 8.92 21.48
N TYR A 197 -12.89 9.50 20.95
CA TYR A 197 -13.94 10.15 21.70
C TYR A 197 -15.32 9.75 21.20
N ALA A 198 -16.35 10.18 21.95
CA ALA A 198 -17.76 9.97 21.59
C ALA A 198 -18.06 8.47 21.23
N LYS A 199 -17.60 7.55 22.05
CA LYS A 199 -17.74 6.09 21.84
C LYS A 199 -17.10 5.62 20.52
N GLY A 200 -16.05 6.30 20.08
CA GLY A 200 -15.35 5.99 18.83
C GLY A 200 -15.99 6.59 17.57
N ASN A 201 -16.83 7.62 17.70
CA ASN A 201 -17.37 8.33 16.55
C ASN A 201 -16.49 9.47 16.07
N PHE A 202 -15.48 9.84 16.85
CA PHE A 202 -14.50 10.87 16.52
C PHE A 202 -13.14 10.47 17.03
N GLY A 203 -12.10 10.78 16.28
CA GLY A 203 -10.74 10.57 16.73
C GLY A 203 -9.70 11.34 15.93
N TYR A 204 -8.48 11.24 16.39
CA TYR A 204 -7.32 11.80 15.74
C TYR A 204 -6.09 10.94 16.00
N ASN A 205 -5.10 11.03 15.12
CA ASN A 205 -3.79 10.49 15.31
C ASN A 205 -2.76 11.59 14.97
N LEU A 206 -1.81 11.81 15.85
CA LEU A 206 -0.67 12.71 15.63
C LEU A 206 0.60 11.90 15.83
N LEU A 207 1.59 12.08 14.95
CA LEU A 207 2.86 11.37 15.05
C LEU A 207 4.01 12.30 14.65
N VAL A 208 5.05 12.29 15.44
CA VAL A 208 6.35 12.86 15.11
C VAL A 208 7.35 11.72 15.02
N ALA A 209 7.93 11.52 13.85
CA ALA A 209 8.77 10.36 13.59
C ALA A 209 10.02 10.68 12.75
N ASN A 210 10.87 9.69 12.55
CA ASN A 210 12.14 9.87 11.86
C ASN A 210 12.00 10.10 10.35
N GLY A 211 10.92 9.62 9.72
CA GLY A 211 10.76 9.66 8.27
C GLY A 211 11.60 8.63 7.52
N SER A 212 12.02 7.57 8.22
CA SER A 212 12.87 6.51 7.68
C SER A 212 12.12 5.21 7.45
N SER A 213 10.81 5.17 7.76
CA SER A 213 10.04 3.94 7.83
C SER A 213 10.69 2.97 8.84
N ASP A 214 10.72 1.69 8.56
CA ASP A 214 11.34 0.60 9.32
C ASP A 214 12.89 0.58 9.28
N LYS A 215 13.52 1.65 8.80
CA LYS A 215 14.98 1.77 8.68
C LYS A 215 15.55 2.74 9.73
N PRO A 216 16.83 2.58 10.09
CA PRO A 216 17.51 3.56 10.93
C PRO A 216 17.45 4.96 10.33
N ALA A 217 17.31 5.97 11.20
CA ALA A 217 17.26 7.36 10.76
C ALA A 217 18.55 7.76 10.03
N SER A 218 18.42 8.26 8.80
CA SER A 218 19.53 8.75 7.97
C SER A 218 19.72 10.27 8.06
N THR A 219 18.76 10.98 8.64
CA THR A 219 18.78 12.45 8.80
C THR A 219 18.32 12.87 10.19
N SER A 220 18.63 14.11 10.58
CA SER A 220 18.13 14.70 11.84
C SER A 220 16.72 15.29 11.70
N PHE A 221 16.18 15.35 10.49
CA PHE A 221 14.86 15.94 10.24
C PHE A 221 13.75 14.99 10.64
N LYS A 222 12.64 15.54 11.08
CA LYS A 222 11.48 14.77 11.51
C LYS A 222 10.36 14.91 10.49
N TRP A 223 9.52 13.89 10.46
CA TRP A 223 8.27 13.87 9.74
C TRP A 223 7.12 14.05 10.72
N PHE A 224 6.20 14.97 10.41
CA PHE A 224 5.02 15.27 11.19
C PHE A 224 3.80 14.74 10.45
N TYR A 225 3.04 13.91 11.10
CA TYR A 225 1.83 13.29 10.54
C TYR A 225 0.63 13.66 11.41
N GLY A 226 -0.52 13.81 10.78
CA GLY A 226 -1.77 13.98 11.49
C GLY A 226 -2.98 13.59 10.67
N ASP A 227 -3.94 12.94 11.30
CA ASP A 227 -5.28 12.75 10.78
C ASP A 227 -6.34 13.13 11.81
N VAL A 228 -7.51 13.44 11.29
CA VAL A 228 -8.75 13.61 12.06
C VAL A 228 -9.85 12.89 11.33
N TRP A 229 -10.57 12.06 12.03
CA TRP A 229 -11.65 11.28 11.47
C TRP A 229 -12.94 11.38 12.28
N ALA A 230 -14.07 11.18 11.61
CA ALA A 230 -15.38 11.13 12.22
C ALA A 230 -16.29 10.09 11.55
N MET A 231 -17.19 9.52 12.35
CA MET A 231 -18.18 8.55 11.91
C MET A 231 -19.58 9.06 12.25
N PHE A 232 -20.48 8.98 11.28
CA PHE A 232 -21.87 9.42 11.35
C PHE A 232 -22.80 8.28 10.97
N LEU A 233 -24.12 8.49 11.12
CA LEU A 233 -25.14 7.52 10.73
C LEU A 233 -24.88 6.13 11.33
N ASP A 234 -24.76 6.06 12.66
CA ASP A 234 -24.42 4.83 13.38
C ASP A 234 -23.14 4.15 12.87
N LYS A 235 -22.12 4.97 12.53
CA LYS A 235 -20.79 4.59 11.98
C LYS A 235 -20.84 4.10 10.53
N HIS A 236 -21.94 4.22 9.84
CA HIS A 236 -22.01 3.86 8.42
C HIS A 236 -21.30 4.86 7.52
N LEU A 237 -21.32 6.15 7.83
CA LEU A 237 -20.59 7.17 7.08
C LEU A 237 -19.29 7.50 7.81
N ILE A 238 -18.18 7.32 7.11
CA ILE A 238 -16.81 7.50 7.62
C ILE A 238 -16.17 8.63 6.83
N VAL A 239 -15.55 9.59 7.52
CA VAL A 239 -14.80 10.69 6.92
C VAL A 239 -13.45 10.78 7.62
N ASP A 240 -12.37 10.91 6.83
CA ASP A 240 -11.00 11.09 7.33
C ASP A 240 -10.28 12.16 6.52
N VAL A 241 -9.56 13.04 7.21
CA VAL A 241 -8.68 14.05 6.62
C VAL A 241 -7.31 13.91 7.23
N TYR A 242 -6.31 13.75 6.37
CA TYR A 242 -4.93 13.56 6.74
C TYR A 242 -4.04 14.63 6.11
N ALA A 243 -3.02 15.06 6.86
CA ALA A 243 -1.95 15.92 6.37
C ALA A 243 -0.60 15.50 6.95
N ASP A 244 0.46 15.70 6.17
CA ASP A 244 1.82 15.52 6.65
C ASP A 244 2.77 16.62 6.16
N TYR A 245 3.89 16.75 6.87
CA TYR A 245 5.00 17.61 6.50
C TYR A 245 6.32 16.93 6.83
N GLN A 246 7.25 16.91 5.86
CA GLN A 246 8.62 16.45 6.04
C GLN A 246 9.61 17.44 5.44
N ARG A 247 10.58 17.86 6.23
CA ARG A 247 11.77 18.51 5.73
C ARG A 247 12.73 17.45 5.20
N LEU A 248 13.08 17.53 3.92
CA LEU A 248 14.00 16.58 3.27
C LEU A 248 15.44 17.11 3.30
N ASN A 249 15.66 18.33 2.79
CA ASN A 249 16.96 18.99 2.82
C ASN A 249 16.78 20.50 2.65
N TRP A 250 17.48 21.29 3.49
CA TRP A 250 17.49 22.74 3.36
C TRP A 250 18.92 23.26 3.34
N GLN A 251 19.21 24.08 2.34
CA GLN A 251 20.44 24.85 2.19
C GLN A 251 20.07 26.31 1.92
N THR A 252 21.04 27.21 1.99
CA THR A 252 20.81 28.63 1.63
C THR A 252 20.23 28.72 0.23
N GLY A 253 19.03 29.28 0.09
CA GLY A 253 18.33 29.41 -1.17
C GLY A 253 17.70 28.15 -1.73
N TYR A 254 17.74 27.01 -1.00
CA TYR A 254 17.18 25.75 -1.45
C TYR A 254 16.44 25.04 -0.31
N HIS A 255 15.13 24.89 -0.46
CA HIS A 255 14.27 24.19 0.48
C HIS A 255 13.62 22.99 -0.21
N HIS A 256 14.12 21.80 0.09
CA HIS A 256 13.54 20.54 -0.34
C HIS A 256 12.69 20.00 0.81
N ASP A 257 11.39 20.03 0.65
CA ASP A 257 10.42 19.57 1.63
C ASP A 257 9.22 18.90 0.95
N ARG A 258 8.48 18.13 1.72
CA ARG A 258 7.29 17.41 1.29
C ARG A 258 6.08 17.83 2.11
N GLN A 259 4.95 17.93 1.46
CA GLN A 259 3.63 18.19 2.04
C GLN A 259 2.61 17.30 1.35
N MET A 260 1.84 16.54 2.12
CA MET A 260 0.74 15.76 1.60
C MET A 260 -0.56 16.14 2.29
N LEU A 261 -1.62 16.17 1.52
CA LEU A 261 -3.01 16.25 1.99
C LEU A 261 -3.79 15.09 1.39
N LYS A 262 -4.55 14.37 2.22
CA LYS A 262 -5.43 13.28 1.82
C LYS A 262 -6.82 13.47 2.42
N GLY A 263 -7.83 13.09 1.66
CA GLY A 263 -9.20 12.98 2.13
C GLY A 263 -9.75 11.59 1.82
N PHE A 264 -10.56 11.07 2.72
CA PHE A 264 -11.23 9.80 2.56
C PHE A 264 -12.68 9.90 3.04
N VAL A 265 -13.60 9.34 2.25
CA VAL A 265 -15.01 9.21 2.60
C VAL A 265 -15.48 7.82 2.21
N ALA A 266 -16.19 7.14 3.10
CA ALA A 266 -16.81 5.86 2.80
C ALA A 266 -18.20 5.75 3.42
N TYR A 267 -19.05 5.00 2.76
CA TYR A 267 -20.30 4.49 3.32
C TYR A 267 -20.20 2.97 3.41
N SER A 268 -20.34 2.47 4.61
CA SER A 268 -20.24 1.04 4.91
C SER A 268 -21.47 0.55 5.63
N SER A 269 -22.20 -0.34 4.97
CA SER A 269 -23.40 -0.99 5.51
C SER A 269 -23.49 -2.39 4.91
N SER A 270 -23.97 -3.37 5.67
CA SER A 270 -24.30 -4.66 5.04
C SER A 270 -25.44 -4.48 4.04
N PRO A 271 -25.35 -5.03 2.82
CA PRO A 271 -24.29 -5.92 2.34
C PRO A 271 -23.14 -5.24 1.57
N ILE A 272 -23.10 -3.88 1.50
CA ILE A 272 -22.20 -3.17 0.58
C ILE A 272 -21.40 -2.07 1.29
N THR A 273 -20.16 -1.89 0.86
CA THR A 273 -19.28 -0.79 1.23
C THR A 273 -18.78 -0.10 -0.03
N VAL A 274 -18.83 1.23 -0.04
CA VAL A 274 -18.25 2.07 -1.09
C VAL A 274 -17.34 3.11 -0.46
N GLY A 275 -16.22 3.43 -1.11
CA GLY A 275 -15.29 4.44 -0.60
C GLY A 275 -14.55 5.19 -1.69
N VAL A 276 -14.15 6.40 -1.34
CA VAL A 276 -13.35 7.30 -2.18
C VAL A 276 -12.20 7.84 -1.34
N GLU A 277 -10.98 7.67 -1.85
CA GLU A 277 -9.76 8.26 -1.31
C GLU A 277 -9.16 9.19 -2.35
N GLY A 278 -8.70 10.37 -1.96
CA GLY A 278 -7.98 11.29 -2.83
C GLY A 278 -6.83 11.97 -2.11
N PHE A 279 -5.72 12.23 -2.82
CA PHE A 279 -4.58 12.91 -2.24
C PHE A 279 -3.87 13.85 -3.23
N VAL A 280 -3.17 14.83 -2.65
CA VAL A 280 -2.16 15.65 -3.33
C VAL A 280 -0.89 15.60 -2.50
N ASN A 281 0.23 15.27 -3.16
CA ASN A 281 1.56 15.25 -2.55
C ASN A 281 2.47 16.22 -3.30
N ASN A 282 2.94 17.27 -2.63
CA ASN A 282 3.81 18.29 -3.19
C ASN A 282 5.20 18.17 -2.57
N ILE A 283 6.20 17.91 -3.40
CA ILE A 283 7.61 17.85 -3.01
C ILE A 283 8.29 19.04 -3.69
N ARG A 284 8.69 20.03 -2.90
CA ARG A 284 9.33 21.25 -3.41
C ARG A 284 10.73 20.93 -3.89
N ALA A 285 11.15 21.57 -4.98
CA ALA A 285 12.51 21.48 -5.52
C ALA A 285 13.03 20.05 -5.71
N ASP A 286 12.20 19.16 -6.25
CA ASP A 286 12.44 17.71 -6.32
C ASP A 286 12.92 17.24 -7.72
N THR A 287 12.55 17.97 -8.77
CA THR A 287 12.80 17.57 -10.15
C THR A 287 13.64 18.59 -10.87
N LYS A 288 14.73 18.15 -11.53
CA LYS A 288 15.49 18.93 -12.49
C LYS A 288 14.89 18.75 -13.88
N ALA A 289 14.40 19.82 -14.48
CA ALA A 289 13.79 19.84 -15.81
C ALA A 289 14.71 20.56 -16.81
N THR A 290 15.07 19.91 -17.91
CA THR A 290 15.92 20.47 -18.97
C THR A 290 15.05 21.27 -19.93
N LYS A 291 15.35 22.56 -20.15
CA LYS A 291 14.59 23.44 -21.05
C LYS A 291 14.79 23.11 -22.52
N ILE A 292 13.76 23.35 -23.31
CA ILE A 292 13.89 23.46 -24.75
C ILE A 292 14.78 24.70 -25.05
N GLY A 293 15.87 24.53 -25.77
CA GLY A 293 16.83 25.62 -26.05
C GLY A 293 17.99 25.72 -25.05
N GLY A 294 18.05 24.85 -24.05
CA GLY A 294 19.19 24.73 -23.14
C GLY A 294 18.94 25.28 -21.72
N GLY A 295 19.80 24.87 -20.82
CA GLY A 295 19.65 25.16 -19.38
C GLY A 295 18.70 24.24 -18.67
N SER A 296 18.49 24.45 -17.36
CA SER A 296 17.58 23.66 -16.55
C SER A 296 16.92 24.47 -15.45
N ASP A 297 15.71 24.06 -15.08
CA ASP A 297 14.98 24.53 -13.91
C ASP A 297 14.90 23.45 -12.85
N THR A 298 14.76 23.88 -11.60
CA THR A 298 14.36 22.99 -10.51
C THR A 298 12.87 23.22 -10.23
N ILE A 299 12.07 22.20 -10.45
CA ILE A 299 10.62 22.26 -10.30
C ILE A 299 10.15 21.31 -9.18
N ALA A 300 8.92 21.51 -8.69
CA ALA A 300 8.32 20.61 -7.74
C ALA A 300 7.86 19.32 -8.42
N THR A 301 7.86 18.20 -7.68
CA THR A 301 7.07 17.03 -7.99
C THR A 301 5.72 17.17 -7.31
N LYS A 302 4.63 17.32 -8.08
CA LYS A 302 3.27 17.44 -7.56
C LYS A 302 2.43 16.27 -8.03
N ALA A 303 2.45 15.19 -7.24
CA ALA A 303 1.63 14.01 -7.48
C ALA A 303 0.21 14.20 -6.97
N ASN A 304 -0.75 13.58 -7.62
CA ASN A 304 -2.12 13.47 -7.15
C ASN A 304 -2.73 12.15 -7.59
N GLY A 305 -3.68 11.66 -6.79
CA GLY A 305 -4.38 10.43 -7.09
C GLY A 305 -5.75 10.42 -6.47
N VAL A 306 -6.65 9.64 -7.07
CA VAL A 306 -7.96 9.33 -6.54
C VAL A 306 -8.27 7.86 -6.76
N ALA A 307 -8.81 7.21 -5.74
CA ALA A 307 -9.26 5.83 -5.76
C ALA A 307 -10.75 5.75 -5.44
N PHE A 308 -11.47 4.91 -6.18
CA PHE A 308 -12.86 4.55 -5.92
C PHE A 308 -12.93 3.04 -5.73
N PHE A 309 -13.59 2.59 -4.69
CA PHE A 309 -13.76 1.17 -4.48
C PHE A 309 -15.17 0.81 -4.00
N VAL A 310 -15.52 -0.43 -4.28
CA VAL A 310 -16.74 -1.08 -3.81
C VAL A 310 -16.42 -2.52 -3.45
N HIS A 311 -17.01 -3.01 -2.38
CA HIS A 311 -17.05 -4.42 -2.06
C HIS A 311 -18.34 -4.77 -1.31
N GLY A 312 -18.70 -6.06 -1.32
CA GLY A 312 -19.92 -6.45 -0.64
C GLY A 312 -20.14 -7.96 -0.64
N ASP A 313 -21.18 -8.38 0.08
CA ASP A 313 -21.56 -9.78 0.21
C ASP A 313 -22.50 -10.19 -0.93
N ILE A 314 -22.14 -11.27 -1.64
CA ILE A 314 -23.02 -12.01 -2.56
C ILE A 314 -23.75 -13.08 -1.74
N VAL A 315 -23.00 -13.82 -0.93
CA VAL A 315 -23.50 -14.79 0.03
C VAL A 315 -22.80 -14.52 1.36
N THR A 316 -23.57 -14.13 2.36
CA THR A 316 -23.04 -13.75 3.68
C THR A 316 -22.09 -14.81 4.23
N ASN A 317 -20.90 -14.38 4.66
CA ASN A 317 -19.83 -15.22 5.23
C ASN A 317 -19.27 -16.31 4.29
N LYS A 318 -19.57 -16.27 2.99
CA LYS A 318 -19.09 -17.30 2.03
C LYS A 318 -18.53 -16.73 0.75
N LEU A 319 -19.18 -15.73 0.17
CA LEU A 319 -18.79 -15.17 -1.11
C LEU A 319 -19.01 -13.67 -1.14
N ARG A 320 -17.96 -12.94 -1.42
CA ARG A 320 -17.97 -11.49 -1.59
C ARG A 320 -17.46 -11.11 -2.97
N PHE A 321 -17.72 -9.89 -3.37
CA PHE A 321 -17.10 -9.26 -4.53
C PHE A 321 -16.35 -8.01 -4.10
N PHE A 322 -15.39 -7.61 -4.91
CA PHE A 322 -14.70 -6.33 -4.78
C PHE A 322 -14.31 -5.78 -6.15
N ALA A 323 -14.25 -4.46 -6.24
CA ALA A 323 -13.68 -3.74 -7.38
C ALA A 323 -13.10 -2.41 -6.92
N ARG A 324 -12.03 -1.97 -7.58
CA ARG A 324 -11.37 -0.70 -7.32
C ARG A 324 -10.79 -0.12 -8.62
N VAL A 325 -10.86 1.21 -8.76
CA VAL A 325 -10.19 1.97 -9.79
C VAL A 325 -9.41 3.11 -9.16
N ASP A 326 -8.14 3.27 -9.57
CA ASP A 326 -7.27 4.37 -9.17
C ASP A 326 -6.87 5.18 -10.41
N LEU A 327 -6.95 6.49 -10.29
CA LEU A 327 -6.44 7.44 -11.27
C LEU A 327 -5.24 8.15 -10.66
N TYR A 328 -4.08 8.08 -11.29
CA TYR A 328 -2.85 8.62 -10.74
C TYR A 328 -2.09 9.48 -11.73
N ASN A 329 -1.65 10.63 -11.25
CA ASN A 329 -0.73 11.52 -11.95
C ASN A 329 0.53 11.70 -11.08
N PRO A 330 1.67 11.16 -11.47
CA PRO A 330 2.89 11.20 -10.66
C PRO A 330 3.50 12.60 -10.54
N ASN A 331 3.27 13.48 -11.53
CA ASN A 331 3.74 14.85 -11.45
C ASN A 331 2.96 15.78 -12.40
N SER A 332 2.04 16.56 -11.85
CA SER A 332 1.27 17.56 -12.61
C SER A 332 2.08 18.80 -13.07
N LYS A 333 3.38 18.88 -12.70
CA LYS A 333 4.31 19.91 -13.15
C LYS A 333 5.07 19.54 -14.41
N VAL A 334 4.88 18.34 -14.94
CA VAL A 334 5.43 17.93 -16.23
C VAL A 334 4.79 18.76 -17.35
N ASP A 335 5.62 19.43 -18.14
CA ASP A 335 5.22 20.28 -19.28
C ASP A 335 6.19 20.08 -20.45
N ASN A 336 5.83 19.19 -21.36
CA ASN A 336 6.66 18.84 -22.51
C ASN A 336 6.76 19.96 -23.57
N SER A 337 5.97 21.03 -23.44
CA SER A 337 6.12 22.23 -24.28
C SER A 337 7.28 23.13 -23.84
N LYS A 338 7.77 22.98 -22.59
CA LYS A 338 8.86 23.77 -22.01
C LYS A 338 10.13 22.96 -21.79
N TYR A 339 10.00 21.66 -21.54
CA TYR A 339 11.11 20.81 -21.13
C TYR A 339 11.26 19.59 -22.03
N THR A 340 12.51 19.22 -22.29
CA THR A 340 12.88 18.05 -23.11
C THR A 340 13.25 16.83 -22.26
N ALA A 341 13.55 17.01 -20.96
CA ALA A 341 13.90 15.92 -20.08
C ALA A 341 13.63 16.27 -18.60
N TYR A 342 13.38 15.23 -17.81
CA TYR A 342 13.21 15.33 -16.37
C TYR A 342 14.14 14.33 -15.69
N SER A 343 14.73 14.71 -14.54
CA SER A 343 15.53 13.84 -13.70
C SER A 343 15.29 14.15 -12.24
N GLY A 344 15.38 13.14 -11.36
CA GLY A 344 15.35 13.35 -9.91
C GLY A 344 16.56 14.13 -9.43
N ILE A 345 16.38 14.98 -8.43
CA ILE A 345 17.46 15.60 -7.69
C ILE A 345 17.98 14.59 -6.67
N SER A 346 19.29 14.43 -6.59
CA SER A 346 19.91 13.57 -5.57
C SER A 346 19.54 14.05 -4.18
N SER A 347 18.67 13.32 -3.53
CA SER A 347 18.30 13.50 -2.14
C SER A 347 18.35 12.15 -1.45
N PRO A 348 18.86 12.04 -0.23
CA PRO A 348 18.85 10.78 0.53
C PRO A 348 17.44 10.20 0.71
N ASN A 349 16.40 11.04 0.62
CA ASN A 349 14.99 10.66 0.70
C ASN A 349 14.21 11.08 -0.56
N GLY A 350 14.87 11.25 -1.69
CA GLY A 350 14.24 11.69 -2.95
C GLY A 350 13.20 10.67 -3.43
N TYR A 351 11.99 11.13 -3.65
CA TYR A 351 10.88 10.32 -4.18
C TYR A 351 11.01 10.07 -5.68
N MET A 352 11.85 10.82 -6.37
CA MET A 352 12.35 10.42 -7.67
C MET A 352 13.64 9.63 -7.48
N THR A 353 13.70 8.45 -8.06
CA THR A 353 14.88 7.59 -7.98
C THR A 353 16.11 8.34 -8.50
N PRO A 354 17.19 8.48 -7.72
CA PRO A 354 18.43 9.06 -8.20
C PRO A 354 18.87 8.37 -9.50
N GLY A 355 19.22 9.13 -10.51
CA GLY A 355 19.62 8.60 -11.82
C GLY A 355 18.46 8.33 -12.79
N TYR A 356 17.20 8.49 -12.37
CA TYR A 356 16.10 8.46 -13.32
C TYR A 356 16.20 9.61 -14.32
N LYS A 357 16.05 9.30 -15.58
CA LYS A 357 15.97 10.28 -16.65
C LYS A 357 14.94 9.88 -17.70
N MET A 358 13.99 10.76 -17.96
CA MET A 358 13.06 10.66 -19.08
C MET A 358 13.39 11.73 -20.10
N THR A 359 13.56 11.35 -21.37
CA THR A 359 13.79 12.26 -22.49
C THR A 359 12.58 12.23 -23.41
N PHE A 360 12.11 13.40 -23.81
CA PHE A 360 10.97 13.57 -24.70
C PHE A 360 11.41 14.09 -26.08
N SER A 361 10.71 13.68 -27.13
CA SER A 361 10.86 14.28 -28.45
C SER A 361 10.20 15.67 -28.47
N PRO A 362 10.90 16.75 -28.77
CA PRO A 362 10.33 18.09 -28.81
C PRO A 362 9.18 18.26 -29.80
N SER A 363 9.16 17.44 -30.85
CA SER A 363 8.17 17.54 -31.94
C SER A 363 6.88 16.78 -31.66
N THR A 364 6.92 15.73 -30.85
CA THR A 364 5.75 14.86 -30.60
C THR A 364 5.31 14.83 -29.15
N GLY A 365 6.13 15.32 -28.21
CA GLY A 365 5.91 15.17 -26.77
C GLY A 365 5.96 13.72 -26.27
N ALA A 366 6.29 12.76 -27.16
CA ALA A 366 6.38 11.36 -26.79
C ALA A 366 7.69 11.06 -26.06
N ALA A 367 7.65 10.21 -25.05
CA ALA A 367 8.84 9.76 -24.34
C ALA A 367 9.76 8.99 -25.32
N ALA A 368 10.98 9.49 -25.50
CA ALA A 368 11.95 8.90 -26.43
C ALA A 368 12.79 7.80 -25.76
N THR A 369 13.11 7.97 -24.48
CA THR A 369 13.91 6.99 -23.71
C THR A 369 13.60 7.09 -22.22
N ALA A 370 13.46 5.93 -21.57
CA ALA A 370 13.48 5.80 -20.12
C ALA A 370 14.76 5.06 -19.72
N THR A 371 15.49 5.57 -18.76
CA THR A 371 16.76 4.98 -18.28
C THR A 371 16.60 4.17 -16.99
N SER A 372 15.40 4.08 -16.43
CA SER A 372 15.10 3.25 -15.27
C SER A 372 13.69 2.66 -15.34
N THR A 373 13.44 1.66 -14.49
CA THR A 373 12.10 1.14 -14.24
C THR A 373 11.24 2.22 -13.58
N GLY A 374 10.05 2.43 -14.12
CA GLY A 374 9.11 3.44 -13.65
C GLY A 374 9.30 4.80 -14.33
N ASP A 375 8.22 5.28 -14.87
CA ASP A 375 8.15 6.60 -15.52
C ASP A 375 7.40 7.57 -14.60
N PRO A 376 8.10 8.50 -13.89
CA PRO A 376 7.45 9.46 -13.00
C PRO A 376 6.62 10.50 -13.74
N THR A 377 6.58 10.48 -15.06
CA THR A 377 5.77 11.38 -15.85
C THR A 377 4.50 10.71 -16.41
N SER A 378 4.46 9.39 -16.40
CA SER A 378 3.35 8.63 -16.98
C SER A 378 2.16 8.58 -16.03
N LYS A 379 1.08 9.26 -16.43
CA LYS A 379 -0.23 9.04 -15.79
C LYS A 379 -0.65 7.60 -15.98
N ASN A 380 -1.23 7.01 -14.95
CA ASN A 380 -1.76 5.67 -15.05
C ASN A 380 -3.16 5.55 -14.46
N THR A 381 -3.85 4.51 -14.88
CA THR A 381 -5.12 4.05 -14.33
C THR A 381 -4.94 2.61 -13.91
N PHE A 382 -5.10 2.36 -12.63
CA PHE A 382 -5.13 1.02 -12.08
C PHE A 382 -6.58 0.54 -11.92
N PHE A 383 -6.81 -0.71 -12.20
CA PHE A 383 -8.09 -1.38 -11.96
C PHE A 383 -7.86 -2.78 -11.40
N THR A 384 -8.64 -3.14 -10.40
CA THR A 384 -8.74 -4.52 -9.92
C THR A 384 -10.18 -4.89 -9.62
N ALA A 385 -10.55 -6.12 -9.92
CA ALA A 385 -11.84 -6.67 -9.53
C ALA A 385 -11.70 -8.19 -9.31
N GLY A 386 -12.53 -8.72 -8.43
CA GLY A 386 -12.51 -10.13 -8.11
C GLY A 386 -13.63 -10.58 -7.20
N LEU A 387 -13.54 -11.83 -6.83
CA LEU A 387 -14.39 -12.47 -5.84
C LEU A 387 -13.53 -12.88 -4.65
N ASP A 388 -14.15 -12.99 -3.49
CA ASP A 388 -13.54 -13.50 -2.27
C ASP A 388 -14.40 -14.67 -1.77
N PHE A 389 -13.89 -15.89 -1.99
CA PHE A 389 -14.52 -17.11 -1.53
C PHE A 389 -13.92 -17.51 -0.18
N MET A 390 -14.77 -17.60 0.83
CA MET A 390 -14.44 -17.94 2.19
C MET A 390 -14.99 -19.34 2.54
N PRO A 391 -14.22 -20.43 2.34
CA PRO A 391 -14.63 -21.76 2.84
C PRO A 391 -14.68 -21.80 4.35
N PHE A 392 -13.89 -20.96 5.00
CA PHE A 392 -13.86 -20.70 6.44
C PHE A 392 -13.61 -19.20 6.67
N LYS A 393 -14.11 -18.65 7.78
CA LYS A 393 -14.10 -17.19 8.05
C LYS A 393 -12.72 -16.51 7.99
N ASP A 394 -11.65 -17.26 8.23
CA ASP A 394 -10.27 -16.77 8.27
C ASP A 394 -9.41 -17.32 7.11
N ILE A 395 -10.04 -17.95 6.10
CA ILE A 395 -9.37 -18.51 4.91
C ILE A 395 -10.10 -18.00 3.68
N HIS A 396 -9.36 -17.34 2.80
CA HIS A 396 -9.87 -16.66 1.63
C HIS A 396 -9.15 -17.14 0.36
N PHE A 397 -9.90 -17.33 -0.70
CA PHE A 397 -9.41 -17.52 -2.06
C PHE A 397 -10.02 -16.43 -2.93
N GLU A 398 -9.16 -15.58 -3.48
CA GLU A 398 -9.55 -14.35 -4.14
C GLU A 398 -9.11 -14.36 -5.62
N PRO A 399 -9.88 -15.04 -6.53
CA PRO A 399 -9.65 -14.89 -7.97
C PRO A 399 -9.87 -13.45 -8.39
N ASN A 400 -8.86 -12.83 -9.02
CA ASN A 400 -8.92 -11.42 -9.39
C ASN A 400 -8.09 -11.10 -10.64
N VAL A 401 -8.39 -9.95 -11.22
CA VAL A 401 -7.58 -9.32 -12.26
C VAL A 401 -6.93 -8.06 -11.70
N TRP A 402 -5.67 -7.88 -12.06
CA TRP A 402 -4.87 -6.68 -11.80
C TRP A 402 -4.50 -6.08 -13.15
N TYR A 403 -4.94 -4.84 -13.37
CA TYR A 403 -4.77 -4.15 -14.64
C TYR A 403 -4.25 -2.74 -14.38
N GLU A 404 -3.12 -2.39 -15.00
CA GLU A 404 -2.56 -1.05 -14.93
C GLU A 404 -2.33 -0.52 -16.35
N HIS A 405 -3.04 0.54 -16.69
CA HIS A 405 -2.99 1.18 -17.99
C HIS A 405 -2.17 2.46 -17.95
N TYR A 406 -1.27 2.58 -18.89
CA TYR A 406 -0.48 3.78 -19.17
C TYR A 406 -0.87 4.41 -20.51
N ALA A 407 -0.48 5.66 -20.77
CA ALA A 407 -0.67 6.26 -22.08
C ALA A 407 -0.03 5.39 -23.17
N SER A 408 -0.79 5.09 -24.23
CA SER A 408 -0.33 4.28 -25.35
C SER A 408 0.89 4.92 -26.00
N GLN A 409 1.93 4.13 -26.21
CA GLN A 409 3.20 4.58 -26.79
C GLN A 409 3.87 3.46 -27.57
N LEU A 410 4.50 3.81 -28.69
CA LEU A 410 5.35 2.88 -29.41
C LEU A 410 6.76 2.89 -28.83
N THR A 411 7.33 1.71 -28.66
CA THR A 411 8.75 1.57 -28.34
C THR A 411 9.62 1.92 -29.54
N SER A 412 10.92 2.05 -29.34
CA SER A 412 11.91 2.22 -30.42
C SER A 412 11.88 1.10 -31.46
N THR A 413 11.32 -0.06 -31.10
CA THR A 413 11.14 -1.22 -31.99
C THR A 413 9.74 -1.30 -32.60
N GLY A 414 8.91 -0.27 -32.45
CA GLY A 414 7.54 -0.20 -32.98
C GLY A 414 6.51 -1.06 -32.22
N LYS A 415 6.86 -1.59 -31.04
CA LYS A 415 5.91 -2.35 -30.21
C LYS A 415 5.03 -1.40 -29.41
N GLN A 416 3.75 -1.75 -29.28
CA GLN A 416 2.83 -1.02 -28.42
C GLN A 416 3.15 -1.26 -26.94
N ALA A 417 3.37 -0.17 -26.20
CA ALA A 417 3.54 -0.15 -24.76
C ALA A 417 2.36 0.61 -24.15
N ASP A 418 1.50 -0.04 -23.40
CA ASP A 418 0.29 0.59 -22.87
C ASP A 418 -0.25 0.02 -21.55
N ALA A 419 -0.03 -1.23 -21.22
CA ALA A 419 -0.62 -1.83 -20.01
C ALA A 419 0.11 -3.07 -19.50
N ASP A 420 -0.02 -3.29 -18.20
CA ASP A 420 0.19 -4.56 -17.53
C ASP A 420 -1.17 -5.23 -17.23
N VAL A 421 -1.30 -6.53 -17.49
CA VAL A 421 -2.50 -7.31 -17.15
C VAL A 421 -2.08 -8.61 -16.48
N VAL A 422 -2.52 -8.80 -15.25
CA VAL A 422 -2.19 -9.98 -14.44
C VAL A 422 -3.45 -10.62 -13.90
N TRP A 423 -3.62 -11.90 -14.18
CA TRP A 423 -4.65 -12.73 -13.62
C TRP A 423 -4.10 -13.42 -12.39
N ARG A 424 -4.84 -13.40 -11.28
CA ARG A 424 -4.37 -13.93 -10.01
C ARG A 424 -5.42 -14.82 -9.36
N MET A 425 -4.92 -15.82 -8.65
CA MET A 425 -5.60 -16.50 -7.57
C MET A 425 -4.84 -16.15 -6.29
N THR A 426 -5.33 -15.17 -5.55
CA THR A 426 -4.77 -14.80 -4.24
C THR A 426 -5.30 -15.75 -3.18
N PHE A 427 -4.42 -16.25 -2.33
CA PHE A 427 -4.79 -16.94 -1.10
C PHE A 427 -4.45 -16.04 0.10
N PHE A 428 -5.35 -15.97 1.06
CA PHE A 428 -5.19 -15.19 2.25
C PHE A 428 -5.75 -15.95 3.45
N PHE A 429 -4.99 -15.99 4.55
CA PHE A 429 -5.48 -16.56 5.80
C PHE A 429 -4.98 -15.80 7.01
N VAL A 430 -5.76 -15.87 8.11
CA VAL A 430 -5.53 -15.17 9.37
C VAL A 430 -5.55 -16.17 10.50
N PHE A 431 -4.71 -15.97 11.50
CA PHE A 431 -4.73 -16.76 12.74
C PHE A 431 -4.53 -15.87 13.96
N GLY A 432 -5.14 -16.26 15.08
CA GLY A 432 -4.95 -15.60 16.40
C GLY A 432 -5.69 -14.27 16.59
N LYS A 433 -5.75 -13.39 15.59
CA LYS A 433 -6.49 -12.13 15.61
C LYS A 433 -7.51 -12.17 14.49
N HIS A 434 -8.79 -12.13 14.83
CA HIS A 434 -9.78 -11.99 13.76
C HIS A 434 -9.52 -10.68 13.02
N TYR A 435 -9.29 -10.77 11.74
CA TYR A 435 -9.26 -9.61 10.86
C TYR A 435 -10.70 -9.11 10.81
N SER A 436 -11.03 -8.19 11.71
CA SER A 436 -12.39 -7.69 11.83
C SER A 436 -12.66 -6.72 10.69
N ASN A 437 -13.50 -7.14 9.76
CA ASN A 437 -14.04 -6.30 8.69
C ASN A 437 -15.06 -5.27 9.22
N THR A 438 -15.27 -5.20 10.54
CA THR A 438 -16.26 -4.31 11.12
C THR A 438 -15.57 -3.11 11.76
N TYR A 439 -15.91 -1.92 11.28
CA TYR A 439 -15.45 -0.62 11.82
C TYR A 439 -15.85 -0.41 13.28
N THR A 440 -16.66 -1.26 13.83
CA THR A 440 -17.11 -1.22 15.25
C THR A 440 -15.99 -1.43 16.24
N GLN A 441 -14.78 -1.83 15.80
CA GLN A 441 -13.60 -2.00 16.66
C GLN A 441 -12.54 -0.89 16.48
N LEU A 442 -12.83 0.15 15.70
CA LEU A 442 -11.99 1.35 15.61
C LEU A 442 -12.12 2.23 16.85
#